data_cc47a3a7b3198a2cc2555606b241d82f
#
_entry.id   cc47a3a7b3198a2cc2555606b241d82f
#
_cell.length_a   1.000
_cell.length_b   1.000
_cell.length_c   1.000
_cell.angle_alpha   90.00
_cell.angle_beta   90.00
_cell.angle_gamma   90.00
#
_symmetry.space_group_name_H-M   'P 1'
#
loop_
_entity.id
_entity.type
_entity.pdbx_description
1 polymer ?
#
loop_
_entity_poly.entity_id
_entity_poly.type
_entity_poly.pdbx_seq_one_letter_code
_entity_poly.pdbx_strand_id
1 'polypeptide(L)'
;MNAIALIQHKSEARVDSRLLANQLGNQHKNTMALIERYLGKFKEFGVVPFQTEKPLAGTAGGRPERCALLNEDQAFFLLALSRNTDRVVELKSSLIMAFREARYGHACQTLEARKQEASRSGSRLARWRYDKPGMHQHVARLREQLRLPLELEGVRP
;
A
#
# COMPACT_ATOMS: atom_id res chain seq x y z
N MET A 1 1.08 -12.58 -14.32
CA MET A 1 1.57 -11.80 -13.16
C MET A 1 0.47 -11.81 -12.12
N ASN A 2 0.72 -12.30 -10.92
CA ASN A 2 -0.28 -12.27 -9.85
C ASN A 2 -0.31 -10.86 -9.26
N ALA A 3 -1.44 -10.16 -9.43
CA ALA A 3 -1.65 -8.86 -8.81
C ALA A 3 -1.49 -8.98 -7.28
N ILE A 4 -0.79 -8.01 -6.68
CA ILE A 4 -0.63 -7.96 -5.23
C ILE A 4 -1.95 -7.49 -4.65
N ALA A 5 -2.60 -8.34 -3.87
CA ALA A 5 -3.82 -7.98 -3.16
C ALA A 5 -3.48 -7.10 -1.96
N LEU A 6 -3.98 -5.86 -1.97
CA LEU A 6 -3.92 -4.97 -0.82
C LEU A 6 -5.17 -5.14 0.04
N ILE A 7 -4.99 -5.07 1.34
CA ILE A 7 -6.05 -5.15 2.34
C ILE A 7 -6.29 -3.73 2.88
N GLN A 8 -7.54 -3.30 2.86
CA GLN A 8 -7.91 -2.04 3.52
C GLN A 8 -7.99 -2.26 5.03
N HIS A 9 -7.08 -1.66 5.78
CA HIS A 9 -7.09 -1.69 7.24
C HIS A 9 -7.27 -0.27 7.78
N LYS A 10 -8.43 0.00 8.40
CA LYS A 10 -8.85 1.37 8.77
C LYS A 10 -8.88 2.26 7.51
N SER A 11 -8.06 3.29 7.43
CA SER A 11 -7.98 4.23 6.29
C SER A 11 -6.77 3.99 5.38
N GLU A 12 -5.96 2.95 5.63
CA GLU A 12 -4.72 2.69 4.92
C GLU A 12 -4.78 1.37 4.15
N ALA A 13 -4.24 1.38 2.93
CA ALA A 13 -3.97 0.17 2.19
C ALA A 13 -2.73 -0.53 2.80
N ARG A 14 -2.85 -1.82 3.08
CA ARG A 14 -1.78 -2.64 3.67
C ARG A 14 -1.61 -3.93 2.90
N VAL A 15 -0.45 -4.53 3.02
CA VAL A 15 -0.14 -5.82 2.41
C VAL A 15 0.17 -6.85 3.50
N ASP A 16 -0.30 -8.06 3.30
CA ASP A 16 -0.04 -9.21 4.19
C ASP A 16 1.39 -9.71 4.01
N SER A 17 2.09 -9.89 5.12
CA SER A 17 3.46 -10.43 5.13
C SER A 17 3.57 -11.84 4.52
N ARG A 18 2.49 -12.64 4.54
CA ARG A 18 2.43 -13.97 3.91
C ARG A 18 2.49 -13.85 2.38
N LEU A 19 1.75 -12.89 1.82
CA LEU A 19 1.77 -12.64 0.38
C LEU A 19 3.15 -12.18 -0.07
N LEU A 20 3.77 -11.26 0.68
CA LEU A 20 5.13 -10.81 0.38
C LEU A 20 6.15 -11.95 0.50
N ALA A 21 6.07 -12.78 1.54
CA ALA A 21 6.97 -13.93 1.71
C ALA A 21 6.85 -14.90 0.53
N ASN A 22 5.63 -15.23 0.12
CA ASN A 22 5.37 -16.10 -1.03
C ASN A 22 5.92 -15.50 -2.33
N GLN A 23 5.67 -14.23 -2.57
CA GLN A 23 6.18 -13.51 -3.74
C GLN A 23 7.72 -13.45 -3.75
N LEU A 24 8.35 -13.26 -2.59
CA LEU A 24 9.81 -13.30 -2.43
C LEU A 24 10.41 -14.71 -2.61
N GLY A 25 9.58 -15.75 -2.57
CA GLY A 25 10.03 -17.13 -2.55
C GLY A 25 10.65 -17.55 -1.19
N ASN A 26 10.35 -16.80 -0.14
CA ASN A 26 10.82 -17.04 1.21
C ASN A 26 9.76 -17.78 2.03
N GLN A 27 10.21 -18.56 3.02
CA GLN A 27 9.29 -19.08 4.04
C GLN A 27 8.76 -17.90 4.88
N HIS A 28 7.46 -17.86 5.12
CA HIS A 28 6.83 -16.81 5.92
C HIS A 28 7.43 -16.68 7.32
N LYS A 29 7.81 -17.79 7.94
CA LYS A 29 8.52 -17.81 9.23
C LYS A 29 9.78 -16.94 9.23
N ASN A 30 10.57 -17.01 8.16
CA ASN A 30 11.81 -16.22 8.05
C ASN A 30 11.49 -14.72 7.86
N THR A 31 10.44 -14.42 7.08
CA THR A 31 9.97 -13.04 6.90
C THR A 31 9.44 -12.45 8.21
N MET A 32 8.70 -13.22 8.99
CA MET A 32 8.23 -12.79 10.31
C MET A 32 9.38 -12.58 11.29
N ALA A 33 10.37 -13.48 11.33
CA ALA A 33 11.56 -13.32 12.15
C ALA A 33 12.35 -12.05 11.78
N LEU A 34 12.41 -11.71 10.48
CA LEU A 34 13.04 -10.48 10.01
C LEU A 34 12.28 -9.24 10.49
N ILE A 35 10.95 -9.24 10.37
CA ILE A 35 10.09 -8.15 10.85
C ILE A 35 10.24 -7.98 12.37
N GLU A 36 10.21 -9.06 13.13
CA GLU A 36 10.36 -9.02 14.59
C GLU A 36 11.75 -8.54 15.02
N ARG A 37 12.80 -8.98 14.33
CA ARG A 37 14.19 -8.54 14.58
C ARG A 37 14.34 -7.03 14.41
N TYR A 38 13.71 -6.44 13.41
CA TYR A 38 13.80 -5.01 13.10
C TYR A 38 12.53 -4.24 13.46
N LEU A 39 11.71 -4.77 14.37
CA LEU A 39 10.40 -4.21 14.71
C LEU A 39 10.47 -2.73 15.12
N GLY A 40 11.54 -2.33 15.82
CA GLY A 40 11.79 -0.94 16.17
C GLY A 40 11.84 -0.02 14.95
N LYS A 41 12.55 -0.46 13.91
CA LYS A 41 12.65 0.29 12.64
C LYS A 41 11.33 0.31 11.86
N PHE A 42 10.62 -0.82 11.82
CA PHE A 42 9.30 -0.86 11.21
C PHE A 42 8.31 0.10 11.88
N LYS A 43 8.40 0.29 13.19
CA LYS A 43 7.54 1.23 13.94
C LYS A 43 7.83 2.69 13.64
N GLU A 44 9.02 3.05 13.15
CA GLU A 44 9.32 4.41 12.70
C GLU A 44 8.43 4.82 11.50
N PHE A 45 8.02 3.84 10.69
CA PHE A 45 7.09 4.02 9.55
C PHE A 45 5.61 3.86 9.94
N GLY A 46 5.30 3.76 11.21
CA GLY A 46 3.94 3.62 11.73
C GLY A 46 3.70 2.30 12.47
N VAL A 47 2.46 2.13 12.94
CA VAL A 47 2.05 0.93 13.68
C VAL A 47 2.07 -0.29 12.77
N VAL A 48 2.63 -1.40 13.24
CA VAL A 48 2.59 -2.71 12.59
C VAL A 48 1.50 -3.55 13.25
N PRO A 49 0.29 -3.67 12.65
CA PRO A 49 -0.74 -4.57 13.15
C PRO A 49 -0.34 -6.03 12.89
N PHE A 50 -0.54 -6.86 13.90
CA PHE A 50 -0.41 -8.31 13.77
C PHE A 50 -1.80 -8.93 13.85
N GLN A 51 -2.05 -9.89 12.98
CA GLN A 51 -3.28 -10.67 12.95
C GLN A 51 -2.95 -12.16 12.96
N THR A 52 -3.87 -12.96 13.47
CA THR A 52 -3.77 -14.42 13.39
C THR A 52 -4.91 -14.92 12.51
N GLU A 53 -4.57 -15.47 11.38
CA GLU A 53 -5.52 -15.91 10.38
C GLU A 53 -5.29 -17.35 9.95
N LYS A 54 -6.31 -17.93 9.32
CA LYS A 54 -6.18 -19.24 8.69
C LYS A 54 -5.09 -19.20 7.60
N PRO A 55 -4.40 -20.32 7.33
CA PRO A 55 -3.41 -20.39 6.26
C PRO A 55 -4.01 -19.94 4.92
N LEU A 56 -3.16 -19.36 4.05
CA LEU A 56 -3.58 -19.02 2.68
C LEU A 56 -4.14 -20.23 1.95
N ALA A 57 -5.16 -20.00 1.10
CA ALA A 57 -5.81 -21.03 0.31
C ALA A 57 -4.79 -21.89 -0.45
N GLY A 58 -4.91 -23.20 -0.33
CA GLY A 58 -3.98 -24.19 -0.89
C GLY A 58 -3.23 -25.02 0.15
N THR A 59 -3.26 -24.61 1.43
CA THR A 59 -2.68 -25.38 2.53
C THR A 59 -3.80 -26.06 3.29
N ALA A 60 -4.09 -27.30 2.97
CA ALA A 60 -5.14 -28.07 3.64
C ALA A 60 -4.82 -28.24 5.14
N GLY A 61 -5.71 -27.74 6.02
CA GLY A 61 -5.71 -28.08 7.44
C GLY A 61 -4.63 -27.45 8.32
N GLY A 62 -4.07 -26.32 7.95
CA GLY A 62 -2.99 -25.67 8.72
C GLY A 62 -3.46 -24.94 9.98
N ARG A 63 -2.59 -24.89 11.00
CA ARG A 63 -2.76 -24.10 12.23
C ARG A 63 -2.86 -22.60 11.86
N PRO A 64 -3.70 -21.82 12.56
CA PRO A 64 -3.72 -20.37 12.39
C PRO A 64 -2.33 -19.76 12.49
N GLU A 65 -2.00 -18.91 11.53
CA GLU A 65 -0.67 -18.32 11.38
C GLU A 65 -0.73 -16.83 11.69
N ARG A 66 0.24 -16.36 12.50
CA ARG A 66 0.39 -14.94 12.82
C ARG A 66 1.01 -14.22 11.63
N CYS A 67 0.38 -13.18 11.13
CA CYS A 67 0.88 -12.34 10.04
C CYS A 67 0.94 -10.87 10.44
N ALA A 68 1.74 -10.10 9.75
CA ALA A 68 1.85 -8.66 9.89
C ALA A 68 1.20 -7.97 8.69
N LEU A 69 0.44 -6.90 8.96
CA LEU A 69 -0.11 -6.03 7.92
C LEU A 69 0.80 -4.82 7.76
N LEU A 70 1.56 -4.79 6.69
CA LEU A 70 2.54 -3.76 6.40
C LEU A 70 1.93 -2.65 5.55
N ASN A 71 2.15 -1.39 5.94
CA ASN A 71 1.86 -0.26 5.08
C ASN A 71 2.89 -0.16 3.94
N GLU A 72 2.75 0.85 3.08
CA GLU A 72 3.60 1.04 1.91
C GLU A 72 5.09 1.12 2.29
N ASP A 73 5.45 2.00 3.23
CA ASP A 73 6.84 2.23 3.62
C ASP A 73 7.45 1.00 4.32
N GLN A 74 6.67 0.34 5.18
CA GLN A 74 7.06 -0.90 5.84
C GLN A 74 7.29 -2.03 4.83
N ALA A 75 6.44 -2.13 3.81
CA ALA A 75 6.61 -3.13 2.75
C ALA A 75 7.88 -2.84 1.93
N PHE A 76 8.15 -1.59 1.58
CA PHE A 76 9.39 -1.22 0.92
C PHE A 76 10.61 -1.44 1.78
N PHE A 77 10.53 -1.16 3.07
CA PHE A 77 11.62 -1.44 4.00
C PHE A 77 11.93 -2.95 4.07
N LEU A 78 10.90 -3.80 4.14
CA LEU A 78 11.08 -5.25 4.06
C LEU A 78 11.79 -5.68 2.76
N LEU A 79 11.39 -5.10 1.62
CA LEU A 79 12.00 -5.40 0.33
C LEU A 79 13.43 -4.85 0.21
N ALA A 80 13.75 -3.75 0.91
CA ALA A 80 15.12 -3.22 0.98
C ALA A 80 16.07 -4.14 1.77
N LEU A 81 15.54 -4.86 2.76
CA LEU A 81 16.30 -5.88 3.51
C LEU A 81 16.51 -7.19 2.72
N SER A 82 15.82 -7.35 1.59
CA SER A 82 15.91 -8.54 0.75
C SER A 82 16.96 -8.35 -0.35
N ARG A 83 17.59 -9.45 -0.78
CA ARG A 83 18.54 -9.41 -1.91
C ARG A 83 17.82 -8.99 -3.20
N ASN A 84 18.48 -8.18 -4.02
CA ASN A 84 17.98 -7.78 -5.33
C ASN A 84 18.15 -8.92 -6.34
N THR A 85 17.15 -9.78 -6.44
CA THR A 85 17.00 -10.74 -7.53
C THR A 85 15.97 -10.18 -8.52
N ASP A 86 15.94 -10.67 -9.76
CA ASP A 86 14.97 -10.25 -10.78
C ASP A 86 13.54 -10.34 -10.25
N ARG A 87 13.22 -11.41 -9.53
CA ARG A 87 11.93 -11.61 -8.87
C ARG A 87 11.62 -10.52 -7.84
N VAL A 88 12.61 -10.09 -7.05
CA VAL A 88 12.44 -9.02 -6.05
C VAL A 88 12.27 -7.66 -6.72
N VAL A 89 12.96 -7.42 -7.82
CA VAL A 89 12.80 -6.19 -8.61
C VAL A 89 11.40 -6.10 -9.22
N GLU A 90 10.89 -7.19 -9.80
CA GLU A 90 9.52 -7.26 -10.31
C GLU A 90 8.49 -7.04 -9.19
N LEU A 91 8.72 -7.65 -8.02
CA LEU A 91 7.85 -7.46 -6.86
C LEU A 91 7.83 -6.01 -6.39
N LYS A 92 8.99 -5.34 -6.33
CA LYS A 92 9.08 -3.91 -5.99
C LYS A 92 8.24 -3.07 -6.95
N SER A 93 8.39 -3.29 -8.26
CA SER A 93 7.62 -2.58 -9.27
C SER A 93 6.11 -2.82 -9.13
N SER A 94 5.70 -4.08 -8.97
CA SER A 94 4.29 -4.44 -8.81
C SER A 94 3.68 -3.84 -7.53
N LEU A 95 4.44 -3.80 -6.45
CA LEU A 95 4.00 -3.23 -5.17
C LEU A 95 3.82 -1.70 -5.26
N ILE A 96 4.77 -1.02 -5.91
CA ILE A 96 4.67 0.43 -6.19
C ILE A 96 3.39 0.71 -6.97
N MET A 97 3.11 -0.05 -8.02
CA MET A 97 1.91 0.15 -8.84
C MET A 97 0.63 -0.11 -8.05
N ALA A 98 0.59 -1.15 -7.20
CA ALA A 98 -0.57 -1.47 -6.38
C ALA A 98 -0.88 -0.36 -5.36
N PHE A 99 0.09 0.11 -4.62
CA PHE A 99 -0.10 1.21 -3.66
C PHE A 99 -0.44 2.54 -4.35
N ARG A 100 0.19 2.80 -5.48
CA ARG A 100 -0.12 3.96 -6.32
C ARG A 100 -1.58 3.95 -6.75
N GLU A 101 -2.08 2.84 -7.25
CA GLU A 101 -3.47 2.70 -7.66
C GLU A 101 -4.44 2.82 -6.47
N ALA A 102 -4.12 2.23 -5.34
CA ALA A 102 -4.92 2.35 -4.12
C ALA A 102 -5.07 3.81 -3.69
N ARG A 103 -4.00 4.60 -3.69
CA ARG A 103 -4.05 6.03 -3.35
C ARG A 103 -4.82 6.85 -4.38
N TYR A 104 -4.55 6.63 -5.65
CA TYR A 104 -5.22 7.36 -6.73
C TYR A 104 -6.70 7.00 -6.81
N GLY A 105 -7.03 5.72 -6.77
CA GLY A 105 -8.41 5.22 -6.79
C GLY A 105 -9.24 5.78 -5.64
N HIS A 106 -8.70 5.80 -4.43
CA HIS A 106 -9.39 6.39 -3.26
C HIS A 106 -9.65 7.88 -3.45
N ALA A 107 -8.67 8.67 -3.93
CA ALA A 107 -8.85 10.09 -4.16
C ALA A 107 -9.89 10.39 -5.25
N CYS A 108 -9.90 9.60 -6.31
CA CYS A 108 -10.90 9.74 -7.38
C CYS A 108 -12.30 9.35 -6.91
N GLN A 109 -12.46 8.25 -6.20
CA GLN A 109 -13.73 7.81 -5.63
C GLN A 109 -14.30 8.85 -4.67
N THR A 110 -13.48 9.45 -3.82
CA THR A 110 -13.90 10.52 -2.91
C THR A 110 -14.40 11.73 -3.67
N LEU A 111 -13.72 12.13 -4.75
CA LEU A 111 -14.14 13.25 -5.59
C LEU A 111 -15.49 12.97 -6.29
N GLU A 112 -15.65 11.77 -6.83
CA GLU A 112 -16.89 11.36 -7.51
C GLU A 112 -18.06 11.24 -6.53
N ALA A 113 -17.84 10.64 -5.36
CA ALA A 113 -18.84 10.55 -4.31
C ALA A 113 -19.33 11.93 -3.88
N ARG A 114 -18.42 12.89 -3.72
CA ARG A 114 -18.76 14.28 -3.40
C ARG A 114 -19.52 14.99 -4.51
N LYS A 115 -19.20 14.71 -5.78
CA LYS A 115 -19.95 15.24 -6.93
C LYS A 115 -21.39 14.72 -6.93
N GLN A 116 -21.57 13.42 -6.70
CA GLN A 116 -22.90 12.81 -6.64
C GLN A 116 -23.70 13.34 -5.43
N GLU A 117 -23.09 13.48 -4.29
CA GLU A 117 -23.71 14.03 -3.10
C GLU A 117 -24.16 15.49 -3.31
N ALA A 118 -23.32 16.32 -3.93
CA ALA A 118 -23.65 17.70 -4.25
C ALA A 118 -24.78 17.81 -5.28
N SER A 119 -24.87 16.86 -6.22
CA SER A 119 -25.93 16.80 -7.23
C SER A 119 -27.31 16.48 -6.65
N ARG A 120 -27.37 15.79 -5.50
CA ARG A 120 -28.63 15.36 -4.86
C ARG A 120 -29.31 16.42 -4.02
N SER A 121 -28.66 17.53 -3.72
CA SER A 121 -29.20 18.53 -2.79
C SER A 121 -28.63 19.93 -3.09
N GLY A 122 -29.52 20.91 -3.29
CA GLY A 122 -29.14 22.30 -3.58
C GLY A 122 -28.28 22.97 -2.49
N SER A 123 -28.53 22.66 -1.20
CA SER A 123 -27.72 23.14 -0.09
C SER A 123 -26.31 22.51 -0.08
N ARG A 124 -26.20 21.26 -0.52
CA ARG A 124 -24.91 20.55 -0.67
C ARG A 124 -24.13 21.03 -1.90
N LEU A 125 -24.85 21.47 -2.95
CA LEU A 125 -24.24 22.07 -4.13
C LEU A 125 -23.49 23.37 -3.80
N ALA A 126 -24.05 24.21 -2.93
CA ALA A 126 -23.37 25.40 -2.45
C ALA A 126 -22.07 25.05 -1.72
N ARG A 127 -22.11 24.09 -0.78
CA ARG A 127 -20.91 23.59 -0.08
C ARG A 127 -19.90 23.00 -1.07
N TRP A 128 -20.37 22.23 -2.05
CA TRP A 128 -19.51 21.65 -3.10
C TRP A 128 -18.73 22.72 -3.87
N ARG A 129 -19.30 23.89 -4.13
CA ARG A 129 -18.60 24.99 -4.80
C ARG A 129 -17.35 25.45 -4.04
N TYR A 130 -17.38 25.42 -2.70
CA TYR A 130 -16.21 25.74 -1.86
C TYR A 130 -15.20 24.59 -1.80
N ASP A 131 -15.67 23.36 -1.68
CA ASP A 131 -14.80 22.18 -1.51
C ASP A 131 -14.13 21.74 -2.82
N LYS A 132 -14.82 21.94 -3.94
CA LYS A 132 -14.40 21.49 -5.28
C LYS A 132 -12.98 21.93 -5.66
N PRO A 133 -12.57 23.20 -5.54
CA PRO A 133 -11.22 23.61 -5.94
C PRO A 133 -10.13 22.89 -5.15
N GLY A 134 -10.30 22.75 -3.85
CA GLY A 134 -9.35 22.05 -2.97
C GLY A 134 -9.22 20.58 -3.33
N MET A 135 -10.34 19.89 -3.60
CA MET A 135 -10.33 18.48 -3.99
C MET A 135 -9.70 18.27 -5.37
N HIS A 136 -9.97 19.14 -6.33
CA HIS A 136 -9.31 19.07 -7.64
C HIS A 136 -7.81 19.30 -7.54
N GLN A 137 -7.37 20.26 -6.74
CA GLN A 137 -5.95 20.50 -6.48
C GLN A 137 -5.29 19.28 -5.81
N HIS A 138 -5.98 18.67 -4.85
CA HIS A 138 -5.48 17.47 -4.19
C HIS A 138 -5.29 16.31 -5.18
N VAL A 139 -6.29 16.03 -6.00
CA VAL A 139 -6.21 15.00 -7.05
C VAL A 139 -5.13 15.34 -8.08
N ALA A 140 -5.00 16.62 -8.47
CA ALA A 140 -3.95 17.05 -9.38
C ALA A 140 -2.54 16.83 -8.81
N ARG A 141 -2.32 17.20 -7.53
CA ARG A 141 -1.04 16.93 -6.83
C ARG A 141 -0.72 15.43 -6.78
N LEU A 142 -1.71 14.61 -6.42
CA LEU A 142 -1.51 13.16 -6.42
C LEU A 142 -1.14 12.64 -7.80
N ARG A 143 -1.82 13.11 -8.86
CA ARG A 143 -1.48 12.76 -10.25
C ARG A 143 -0.07 13.15 -10.62
N GLU A 144 0.35 14.34 -10.21
CA GLU A 144 1.70 14.86 -10.47
C GLU A 144 2.76 14.06 -9.72
N GLN A 145 2.55 13.81 -8.42
CA GLN A 145 3.42 12.94 -7.62
C GLN A 145 3.56 11.52 -8.20
N LEU A 146 2.49 11.02 -8.83
CA LEU A 146 2.49 9.71 -9.46
C LEU A 146 3.18 9.71 -10.85
N ARG A 147 3.35 10.87 -11.48
CA ARG A 147 3.98 11.05 -12.80
C ARG A 147 5.44 11.49 -12.71
N LEU A 148 5.84 12.13 -11.60
CA LEU A 148 7.21 12.56 -11.43
C LEU A 148 8.11 11.32 -11.50
N PRO A 149 9.04 11.25 -12.49
CA PRO A 149 10.17 10.35 -12.36
C PRO A 149 10.90 10.72 -11.07
N LEU A 150 11.40 9.73 -10.36
CA LEU A 150 12.36 9.98 -9.28
C LEU A 150 13.58 10.62 -9.95
N GLU A 151 13.65 11.93 -9.96
CA GLU A 151 14.90 12.63 -10.27
C GLU A 151 15.85 12.22 -9.16
N LEU A 152 16.76 11.32 -9.50
CA LEU A 152 17.96 11.06 -8.72
C LEU A 152 18.82 12.32 -8.82
N GLU A 153 18.51 13.32 -7.98
CA GLU A 153 19.42 14.42 -7.73
C GLU A 153 20.67 13.82 -7.12
N GLY A 154 21.74 13.80 -7.89
CA GLY A 154 23.08 13.61 -7.32
C GLY A 154 23.96 12.55 -7.95
N VAL A 155 24.00 12.43 -9.27
CA VAL A 155 25.22 11.96 -9.92
C VAL A 155 25.68 13.03 -10.89
N ARG A 156 26.45 13.95 -10.41
CA ARG A 156 27.35 14.74 -11.28
C ARG A 156 28.61 13.91 -11.52
N PRO A 157 29.10 13.87 -12.76
CA PRO A 157 30.35 13.21 -13.11
C PRO A 157 31.55 13.85 -12.43
#